data_9ba995a2b51242757cad4f05b0ed9901
#
_entry.id   9ba995a2b51242757cad4f05b0ed9901
#
_cell.length_a   1.000
_cell.length_b   1.000
_cell.length_c   1.000
_cell.angle_alpha   90.00
_cell.angle_beta   90.00
_cell.angle_gamma   90.00
#
_symmetry.space_group_name_H-M   'P 1'
#
loop_
_entity.id
_entity.type
_entity.pdbx_description
1 polymer ?
#
loop_
_entity_poly.entity_id
_entity_poly.type
_entity_poly.pdbx_seq_one_letter_code
_entity_poly.pdbx_strand_id
1 'polypeptide(L)'
;MTAAIQRRLDIPEPQKAAQTELHPDLNSAHVRFIGLGKTYNGKQGPVAALHGIDLAIQRGEVFGIIGRSGAGKSSLIRTINRLEQPSSGRVLIDQIDIGDFDEDRLVALRRRIGMIFQHFNLMSAKTVWQNVELPLKVAGVPKDQREKKVRELLELVGLQEKHKAYPAQLSGGQKQRVGIARALVHDPQILLCDEATSALDPETTQSILGLLREINQRLGLTIVLITHEMAVIRDICDRVVVLEHGRVVEQGPVWEVFGNPQHEVSKTLLAPLQHALPEELQSRLSAQPQSADAALVLRVQFTGSATDEPDLAALFGALGGRVRLLQGGVERIQGHALGQLLLAVTGASASAEQLRQRASQWAQHVEVVGYVV
;
A
#
# COMPACT_ATOMS: atom_id res chain seq x y z
N MET A 1 29.20 16.68 2.65
CA MET A 1 28.19 16.88 3.72
C MET A 1 27.49 15.60 4.17
N THR A 2 27.56 14.53 3.43
CA THR A 2 26.94 13.21 3.74
C THR A 2 27.64 12.44 4.89
N ALA A 3 28.94 12.67 5.11
CA ALA A 3 29.75 11.93 6.09
C ALA A 3 29.60 12.38 7.56
N ALA A 4 29.00 13.54 7.83
CA ALA A 4 28.86 14.07 9.19
C ALA A 4 27.60 13.52 9.92
N ILE A 5 26.61 13.07 9.17
CA ILE A 5 25.39 12.47 9.72
C ILE A 5 25.59 10.98 10.04
N GLN A 6 26.45 10.31 9.30
CA GLN A 6 26.77 8.89 9.46
C GLN A 6 27.54 8.53 10.74
N ARG A 7 28.23 9.48 11.37
CA ARG A 7 29.08 9.23 12.56
C ARG A 7 28.35 9.33 13.92
N ARG A 8 27.04 9.59 13.94
CA ARG A 8 26.26 9.69 15.20
C ARG A 8 25.19 8.60 15.41
N LEU A 9 25.08 7.70 14.45
CA LEU A 9 24.18 6.55 14.58
C LEU A 9 25.04 5.32 14.22
N ASP A 10 25.70 4.72 15.22
CA ASP A 10 26.22 3.34 15.13
C ASP A 10 25.00 2.39 15.05
N ILE A 11 24.40 2.33 13.86
CA ILE A 11 23.39 1.32 13.54
C ILE A 11 24.13 0.28 12.70
N PRO A 12 24.18 -1.00 13.12
CA PRO A 12 24.76 -2.06 12.30
C PRO A 12 24.03 -2.14 10.96
N GLU A 13 24.78 -2.36 9.88
CA GLU A 13 24.20 -2.57 8.56
C GLU A 13 23.11 -3.63 8.61
N PRO A 14 21.93 -3.40 7.99
CA PRO A 14 20.90 -4.40 7.94
C PRO A 14 21.41 -5.62 7.18
N GLN A 15 21.62 -6.72 7.89
CA GLN A 15 21.84 -8.02 7.26
C GLN A 15 20.65 -8.28 6.31
N LYS A 16 20.97 -8.60 5.04
CA LYS A 16 19.99 -9.08 4.06
C LYS A 16 19.20 -10.20 4.72
N ALA A 17 17.95 -9.89 5.10
CA ALA A 17 17.03 -10.89 5.60
C ALA A 17 16.82 -11.94 4.49
N ALA A 18 17.10 -13.18 4.82
CA ALA A 18 16.76 -14.33 4.01
C ALA A 18 15.25 -14.29 3.73
N GLN A 19 14.86 -14.63 2.50
CA GLN A 19 13.47 -14.81 2.08
C GLN A 19 12.85 -15.93 2.93
N THR A 20 12.24 -15.56 4.04
CA THR A 20 11.46 -16.46 4.89
C THR A 20 10.02 -16.32 4.45
N GLU A 21 9.36 -17.45 4.22
CA GLU A 21 7.93 -17.55 3.91
C GLU A 21 7.12 -16.66 4.87
N LEU A 22 6.38 -15.68 4.30
CA LEU A 22 5.69 -14.61 5.01
C LEU A 22 4.38 -15.08 5.66
N HIS A 23 4.44 -16.09 6.53
CA HIS A 23 3.43 -16.23 7.56
C HIS A 23 3.78 -15.24 8.68
N PRO A 24 2.92 -14.25 8.98
CA PRO A 24 3.21 -13.29 10.03
C PRO A 24 3.38 -14.03 11.35
N ASP A 25 4.58 -13.95 11.92
CA ASP A 25 4.81 -14.46 13.26
C ASP A 25 3.98 -13.60 14.23
N LEU A 26 2.90 -14.18 14.73
CA LEU A 26 1.96 -13.51 15.62
C LEU A 26 2.61 -13.07 16.95
N ASN A 27 3.73 -13.69 17.32
CA ASN A 27 4.44 -13.39 18.56
C ASN A 27 5.42 -12.22 18.41
N SER A 28 5.85 -11.90 17.18
CA SER A 28 6.74 -10.78 16.87
C SER A 28 6.02 -9.55 16.29
N ALA A 29 4.70 -9.61 16.11
CA ALA A 29 3.91 -8.53 15.54
C ALA A 29 4.05 -7.22 16.35
N HIS A 30 4.28 -6.10 15.64
CA HIS A 30 4.33 -4.77 16.24
C HIS A 30 2.93 -4.29 16.63
N VAL A 31 1.92 -4.52 15.76
CA VAL A 31 0.50 -4.27 16.04
C VAL A 31 -0.28 -5.55 15.79
N ARG A 32 -1.11 -5.95 16.74
CA ARG A 32 -1.97 -7.13 16.60
C ARG A 32 -3.40 -6.81 17.01
N PHE A 33 -4.34 -7.18 16.17
CA PHE A 33 -5.77 -7.13 16.45
C PHE A 33 -6.25 -8.55 16.73
N ILE A 34 -7.06 -8.72 17.78
CA ILE A 34 -7.62 -10.01 18.19
C ILE A 34 -9.12 -9.87 18.37
N GLY A 35 -9.88 -10.44 17.43
CA GLY A 35 -11.34 -10.42 17.45
C GLY A 35 -11.93 -9.01 17.52
N LEU A 36 -11.21 -8.01 16.95
CA LEU A 36 -11.56 -6.60 17.10
C LEU A 36 -12.92 -6.28 16.48
N GLY A 37 -13.81 -5.70 17.27
CA GLY A 37 -15.10 -5.18 16.82
C GLY A 37 -15.29 -3.71 17.24
N LYS A 38 -16.00 -2.95 16.38
CA LYS A 38 -16.41 -1.57 16.68
C LYS A 38 -17.83 -1.33 16.25
N THR A 39 -18.65 -0.87 17.19
CA THR A 39 -20.05 -0.45 16.97
C THR A 39 -20.20 1.00 17.38
N TYR A 40 -20.79 1.80 16.52
CA TYR A 40 -21.17 3.18 16.80
C TYR A 40 -22.66 3.26 17.12
N ASN A 41 -23.03 4.01 18.15
CA ASN A 41 -24.42 4.29 18.49
C ASN A 41 -24.88 5.52 17.70
N GLY A 42 -25.55 5.29 16.59
CA GLY A 42 -26.13 6.35 15.74
C GLY A 42 -27.60 6.67 16.12
N LYS A 43 -28.12 7.77 15.59
CA LYS A 43 -29.53 8.16 15.78
C LYS A 43 -30.54 7.14 15.23
N GLN A 44 -30.13 6.32 14.26
CA GLN A 44 -30.93 5.29 13.60
C GLN A 44 -30.66 3.87 14.15
N GLY A 45 -29.98 3.77 15.29
CA GLY A 45 -29.58 2.51 15.90
C GLY A 45 -28.08 2.24 15.81
N PRO A 46 -27.62 1.12 16.40
CA PRO A 46 -26.21 0.75 16.39
C PRO A 46 -25.76 0.35 14.98
N VAL A 47 -24.61 0.87 14.57
CA VAL A 47 -23.94 0.54 13.31
C VAL A 47 -22.61 -0.14 13.64
N ALA A 48 -22.48 -1.42 13.31
CA ALA A 48 -21.25 -2.15 13.48
C ALA A 48 -20.33 -1.84 12.30
N ALA A 49 -19.20 -1.18 12.59
CA ALA A 49 -18.20 -0.76 11.60
C ALA A 49 -17.06 -1.76 11.45
N LEU A 50 -16.80 -2.59 12.48
CA LEU A 50 -15.77 -3.65 12.45
C LEU A 50 -16.34 -4.90 13.12
N HIS A 51 -16.00 -6.08 12.56
CA HIS A 51 -16.55 -7.37 12.98
C HIS A 51 -15.45 -8.42 13.09
N GLY A 52 -14.93 -8.66 14.30
CA GLY A 52 -14.03 -9.78 14.57
C GLY A 52 -12.76 -9.73 13.73
N ILE A 53 -12.09 -8.58 13.68
CA ILE A 53 -10.85 -8.42 12.92
C ILE A 53 -9.71 -9.14 13.66
N ASP A 54 -9.08 -10.09 12.98
CA ASP A 54 -7.83 -10.73 13.38
C ASP A 54 -6.76 -10.37 12.35
N LEU A 55 -5.74 -9.62 12.79
CA LEU A 55 -4.72 -9.06 11.90
C LEU A 55 -3.41 -8.82 12.65
N ALA A 56 -2.28 -9.04 11.98
CA ALA A 56 -0.95 -8.77 12.52
C ALA A 56 -0.12 -7.92 11.54
N ILE A 57 0.49 -6.85 12.05
CA ILE A 57 1.39 -5.95 11.31
C ILE A 57 2.78 -6.10 11.91
N GLN A 58 3.79 -6.37 11.08
CA GLN A 58 5.15 -6.60 11.53
C GLN A 58 5.90 -5.28 11.79
N ARG A 59 6.96 -5.35 12.58
CA ARG A 59 7.81 -4.19 12.84
C ARG A 59 8.57 -3.79 11.57
N GLY A 60 8.59 -2.47 11.26
CA GLY A 60 9.25 -1.93 10.08
C GLY A 60 8.50 -2.15 8.77
N GLU A 61 7.36 -2.86 8.80
CA GLU A 61 6.52 -3.14 7.64
C GLU A 61 5.76 -1.89 7.18
N VAL A 62 5.59 -1.73 5.87
CA VAL A 62 4.62 -0.80 5.27
C VAL A 62 3.36 -1.59 4.94
N PHE A 63 2.33 -1.42 5.74
CA PHE A 63 1.09 -2.19 5.67
C PHE A 63 -0.06 -1.38 5.09
N GLY A 64 -0.67 -1.88 4.01
CA GLY A 64 -1.78 -1.25 3.31
C GLY A 64 -3.15 -1.75 3.80
N ILE A 65 -4.11 -0.84 3.95
CA ILE A 65 -5.52 -1.16 4.23
C ILE A 65 -6.37 -0.59 3.10
N ILE A 66 -7.00 -1.46 2.31
CA ILE A 66 -7.85 -1.09 1.19
C ILE A 66 -9.29 -1.57 1.40
N GLY A 67 -10.20 -1.06 0.59
CA GLY A 67 -11.62 -1.41 0.63
C GLY A 67 -12.48 -0.25 0.18
N ARG A 68 -13.75 -0.51 -0.11
CA ARG A 68 -14.72 0.52 -0.53
C ARG A 68 -14.94 1.58 0.55
N SER A 69 -15.53 2.72 0.17
CA SER A 69 -15.96 3.72 1.16
C SER A 69 -16.93 3.08 2.17
N GLY A 70 -16.77 3.40 3.45
CA GLY A 70 -17.54 2.80 4.52
C GLY A 70 -17.14 1.38 4.94
N ALA A 71 -16.08 0.77 4.38
CA ALA A 71 -15.62 -0.58 4.75
C ALA A 71 -15.03 -0.70 6.17
N GLY A 72 -14.86 0.41 6.92
CA GLY A 72 -14.31 0.40 8.27
C GLY A 72 -12.83 0.76 8.39
N LYS A 73 -12.15 1.12 7.29
CA LYS A 73 -10.70 1.40 7.25
C LYS A 73 -10.26 2.45 8.29
N SER A 74 -10.87 3.64 8.27
CA SER A 74 -10.53 4.72 9.22
C SER A 74 -10.88 4.35 10.66
N SER A 75 -11.94 3.56 10.88
CA SER A 75 -12.24 3.03 12.21
C SER A 75 -11.14 2.09 12.69
N LEU A 76 -10.64 1.20 11.82
CA LEU A 76 -9.58 0.25 12.16
C LEU A 76 -8.29 0.96 12.53
N ILE A 77 -7.79 1.88 11.69
CA ILE A 77 -6.51 2.56 11.95
C ILE A 77 -6.57 3.42 13.23
N ARG A 78 -7.72 4.03 13.53
CA ARG A 78 -7.92 4.86 14.73
C ARG A 78 -8.00 4.07 16.03
N THR A 79 -8.15 2.76 15.98
CA THR A 79 -8.04 1.92 17.19
C THR A 79 -6.59 1.74 17.62
N ILE A 80 -5.60 1.85 16.70
CA ILE A 80 -4.16 1.69 17.02
C ILE A 80 -3.68 2.79 17.98
N ASN A 81 -4.12 4.04 17.76
CA ASN A 81 -3.77 5.19 18.64
C ASN A 81 -4.84 5.49 19.70
N ARG A 82 -5.82 4.58 19.84
CA ARG A 82 -6.92 4.73 20.80
C ARG A 82 -7.72 6.05 20.63
N LEU A 83 -7.79 6.60 19.39
CA LEU A 83 -8.77 7.65 19.05
C LEU A 83 -10.17 7.06 18.95
N GLU A 84 -10.25 5.78 18.56
CA GLU A 84 -11.48 4.97 18.61
C GLU A 84 -11.27 3.82 19.57
N GLN A 85 -12.15 3.70 20.57
CA GLN A 85 -12.12 2.58 21.50
C GLN A 85 -12.86 1.38 20.87
N PRO A 86 -12.26 0.18 20.85
CA PRO A 86 -12.95 -1.04 20.47
C PRO A 86 -14.24 -1.28 21.29
N SER A 87 -15.26 -1.83 20.66
CA SER A 87 -16.47 -2.31 21.35
C SER A 87 -16.30 -3.76 21.83
N SER A 88 -15.43 -4.53 21.17
CA SER A 88 -15.05 -5.89 21.54
C SER A 88 -13.67 -6.23 20.99
N GLY A 89 -13.09 -7.30 21.49
CA GLY A 89 -11.73 -7.71 21.11
C GLY A 89 -10.65 -6.82 21.69
N ARG A 90 -9.41 -6.96 21.18
CA ARG A 90 -8.23 -6.29 21.73
C ARG A 90 -7.30 -5.76 20.64
N VAL A 91 -6.56 -4.70 20.98
CA VAL A 91 -5.43 -4.21 20.18
C VAL A 91 -4.18 -4.30 21.04
N LEU A 92 -3.19 -5.01 20.54
CA LEU A 92 -1.89 -5.13 21.18
C LEU A 92 -0.84 -4.35 20.38
N ILE A 93 0.02 -3.62 21.09
CA ILE A 93 1.21 -2.97 20.53
C ILE A 93 2.41 -3.48 21.33
N ASP A 94 3.40 -4.05 20.67
CA ASP A 94 4.52 -4.75 21.32
C ASP A 94 4.04 -5.81 22.34
N GLN A 95 3.01 -6.59 21.97
CA GLN A 95 2.34 -7.59 22.81
C GLN A 95 1.63 -7.03 24.06
N ILE A 96 1.57 -5.72 24.24
CA ILE A 96 0.88 -5.06 25.35
C ILE A 96 -0.52 -4.65 24.90
N ASP A 97 -1.55 -5.10 25.62
CA ASP A 97 -2.93 -4.68 25.40
C ASP A 97 -3.09 -3.20 25.78
N ILE A 98 -3.53 -2.38 24.83
CA ILE A 98 -3.74 -0.95 25.03
C ILE A 98 -5.17 -0.64 25.51
N GLY A 99 -6.00 -1.67 25.66
CA GLY A 99 -7.41 -1.54 26.08
C GLY A 99 -7.60 -0.86 27.41
N ASP A 100 -6.78 -1.20 28.39
CA ASP A 100 -6.88 -0.75 29.79
C ASP A 100 -5.93 0.42 30.13
N PHE A 101 -5.38 1.10 29.11
CA PHE A 101 -4.49 2.25 29.36
C PHE A 101 -5.29 3.44 29.91
N ASP A 102 -4.81 3.99 31.03
CA ASP A 102 -5.22 5.30 31.55
C ASP A 102 -4.74 6.45 30.64
N GLU A 103 -5.14 7.69 30.97
CA GLU A 103 -4.78 8.86 30.15
C GLU A 103 -3.26 9.10 30.06
N ASP A 104 -2.50 8.87 31.12
CA ASP A 104 -1.05 9.08 31.11
C ASP A 104 -0.36 8.07 30.19
N ARG A 105 -0.77 6.80 30.26
CA ARG A 105 -0.27 5.74 29.37
C ARG A 105 -0.71 5.98 27.92
N LEU A 106 -1.93 6.51 27.69
CA LEU A 106 -2.39 6.89 26.36
C LEU A 106 -1.61 8.07 25.77
N VAL A 107 -1.27 9.07 26.58
CA VAL A 107 -0.40 10.18 26.15
C VAL A 107 0.99 9.64 25.77
N ALA A 108 1.56 8.74 26.56
CA ALA A 108 2.84 8.10 26.26
C ALA A 108 2.77 7.26 24.98
N LEU A 109 1.70 6.48 24.79
CA LEU A 109 1.46 5.69 23.59
C LEU A 109 1.35 6.59 22.34
N ARG A 110 0.55 7.66 22.39
CA ARG A 110 0.32 8.57 21.27
C ARG A 110 1.58 9.33 20.85
N ARG A 111 2.58 9.49 21.73
CA ARG A 111 3.92 10.01 21.37
C ARG A 111 4.72 9.00 20.53
N ARG A 112 4.50 7.70 20.72
CA ARG A 112 5.13 6.63 19.95
C ARG A 112 4.44 6.37 18.61
N ILE A 113 3.31 7.05 18.34
CA ILE A 113 2.49 6.86 17.13
C ILE A 113 2.31 8.21 16.44
N GLY A 114 2.95 8.40 15.28
CA GLY A 114 2.68 9.54 14.42
C GLY A 114 1.39 9.33 13.62
N MET A 115 0.69 10.42 13.29
CA MET A 115 -0.48 10.34 12.41
C MET A 115 -0.47 11.46 11.37
N ILE A 116 -0.67 11.07 10.11
CA ILE A 116 -0.86 11.94 8.97
C ILE A 116 -2.32 11.86 8.56
N PHE A 117 -2.96 13.00 8.40
CA PHE A 117 -4.39 13.12 8.10
C PHE A 117 -4.62 13.52 6.65
N GLN A 118 -5.75 13.15 6.10
CA GLN A 118 -6.20 13.47 4.75
C GLN A 118 -6.19 14.99 4.45
N HIS A 119 -6.60 15.83 5.38
CA HIS A 119 -6.72 17.28 5.24
C HIS A 119 -5.55 18.07 5.87
N PHE A 120 -4.36 17.48 5.97
CA PHE A 120 -3.13 18.06 6.55
C PHE A 120 -3.27 18.51 8.02
N ASN A 121 -4.42 19.01 8.45
CA ASN A 121 -4.74 19.52 9.79
C ASN A 121 -3.67 20.49 10.33
N LEU A 122 -3.16 21.38 9.47
CA LEU A 122 -2.22 22.42 9.85
C LEU A 122 -2.94 23.59 10.51
N MET A 123 -2.32 24.18 11.52
CA MET A 123 -2.80 25.41 12.14
C MET A 123 -2.50 26.58 11.22
N SER A 124 -3.54 27.17 10.60
CA SER A 124 -3.44 28.24 9.60
C SER A 124 -2.77 29.51 10.12
N ALA A 125 -2.95 29.82 11.41
CA ALA A 125 -2.36 30.97 12.07
C ALA A 125 -0.91 30.73 12.57
N LYS A 126 -0.32 29.57 12.27
CA LYS A 126 1.06 29.23 12.67
C LYS A 126 1.92 28.99 11.43
N THR A 127 3.20 29.37 11.55
CA THR A 127 4.20 29.09 10.51
C THR A 127 4.47 27.57 10.40
N VAL A 128 5.19 27.16 9.35
CA VAL A 128 5.71 25.80 9.17
C VAL A 128 6.48 25.34 10.42
N TRP A 129 7.43 26.17 10.87
CA TRP A 129 8.19 25.93 12.10
C TRP A 129 7.28 25.65 13.30
N GLN A 130 6.34 26.55 13.53
CA GLN A 130 5.45 26.48 14.69
C GLN A 130 4.49 25.30 14.64
N ASN A 131 4.07 24.87 13.42
CA ASN A 131 3.26 23.65 13.24
C ASN A 131 4.04 22.40 13.65
N VAL A 132 5.31 22.31 13.27
CA VAL A 132 6.17 21.13 13.59
C VAL A 132 6.60 21.19 15.07
N GLU A 133 6.91 22.37 15.62
CA GLU A 133 7.37 22.53 17.02
C GLU A 133 6.27 22.23 18.04
N LEU A 134 5.01 22.47 17.69
CA LEU A 134 3.90 22.51 18.65
C LEU A 134 3.79 21.26 19.54
N PRO A 135 3.85 20.02 19.02
CA PRO A 135 3.74 18.83 19.88
C PRO A 135 4.87 18.75 20.93
N LEU A 136 6.10 19.14 20.57
CA LEU A 136 7.21 19.17 21.51
C LEU A 136 7.02 20.25 22.59
N LYS A 137 6.47 21.40 22.20
CA LYS A 137 6.16 22.49 23.12
C LYS A 137 5.10 22.06 24.14
N VAL A 138 4.04 21.38 23.68
CA VAL A 138 2.99 20.83 24.55
C VAL A 138 3.55 19.74 25.47
N ALA A 139 4.52 18.95 24.98
CA ALA A 139 5.20 17.93 25.78
C ALA A 139 6.22 18.48 26.78
N GLY A 140 6.42 19.82 26.84
CA GLY A 140 7.35 20.45 27.79
C GLY A 140 8.82 20.28 27.44
N VAL A 141 9.16 19.91 26.19
CA VAL A 141 10.55 19.73 25.75
C VAL A 141 11.29 21.09 25.80
N PRO A 142 12.54 21.17 26.30
CA PRO A 142 13.34 22.37 26.34
C PRO A 142 13.51 23.04 24.97
N LYS A 143 13.62 24.36 24.94
CA LYS A 143 13.62 25.15 23.69
C LYS A 143 14.76 24.76 22.73
N ASP A 144 15.96 24.60 23.24
CA ASP A 144 17.16 24.22 22.48
C ASP A 144 16.99 22.86 21.78
N GLN A 145 16.43 21.87 22.49
CA GLN A 145 16.14 20.56 21.95
C GLN A 145 15.02 20.62 20.88
N ARG A 146 13.97 21.43 21.11
CA ARG A 146 12.91 21.65 20.12
C ARG A 146 13.47 22.25 18.82
N GLU A 147 14.28 23.31 18.95
CA GLU A 147 14.86 24.00 17.79
C GLU A 147 15.75 23.08 16.96
N LYS A 148 16.55 22.25 17.63
CA LYS A 148 17.39 21.25 16.95
C LYS A 148 16.53 20.24 16.21
N LYS A 149 15.54 19.62 16.88
CA LYS A 149 14.67 18.60 16.31
C LYS A 149 13.85 19.11 15.13
N VAL A 150 13.25 20.29 15.24
CA VAL A 150 12.46 20.91 14.17
C VAL A 150 13.33 21.18 12.94
N ARG A 151 14.57 21.66 13.13
CA ARG A 151 15.50 21.90 12.01
C ARG A 151 15.84 20.61 11.27
N GLU A 152 16.20 19.56 12.01
CA GLU A 152 16.48 18.24 11.45
C GLU A 152 15.30 17.68 10.63
N LEU A 153 14.08 17.81 11.16
CA LEU A 153 12.89 17.33 10.46
C LEU A 153 12.53 18.18 9.24
N LEU A 154 12.69 19.49 9.29
CA LEU A 154 12.45 20.35 8.14
C LEU A 154 13.48 20.11 7.03
N GLU A 155 14.71 19.78 7.38
CA GLU A 155 15.73 19.35 6.43
C GLU A 155 15.37 17.99 5.81
N LEU A 156 14.93 17.01 6.62
CA LEU A 156 14.50 15.69 6.16
C LEU A 156 13.37 15.77 5.13
N VAL A 157 12.40 16.66 5.35
CA VAL A 157 11.27 16.82 4.42
C VAL A 157 11.50 17.87 3.32
N GLY A 158 12.70 18.50 3.27
CA GLY A 158 13.07 19.49 2.23
C GLY A 158 12.34 20.83 2.36
N LEU A 159 12.03 21.28 3.57
CA LEU A 159 11.31 22.54 3.85
C LEU A 159 12.09 23.54 4.69
N GLN A 160 13.43 23.42 4.79
CA GLN A 160 14.27 24.31 5.58
C GLN A 160 14.11 25.78 5.20
N GLU A 161 13.97 26.08 3.90
CA GLU A 161 13.81 27.45 3.39
C GLU A 161 12.37 28.00 3.58
N LYS A 162 11.42 27.13 3.90
CA LYS A 162 10.01 27.49 4.09
C LYS A 162 9.59 27.60 5.56
N HIS A 163 10.53 27.54 6.52
CA HIS A 163 10.24 27.47 7.95
C HIS A 163 9.41 28.66 8.48
N LYS A 164 9.49 29.85 7.86
CA LYS A 164 8.71 31.05 8.23
C LYS A 164 7.39 31.18 7.47
N ALA A 165 7.16 30.37 6.43
CA ALA A 165 5.94 30.43 5.64
C ALA A 165 4.72 29.96 6.43
N TYR A 166 3.54 30.46 6.09
CA TYR A 166 2.26 30.03 6.63
C TYR A 166 1.62 28.97 5.69
N PRO A 167 0.72 28.11 6.19
CA PRO A 167 0.06 27.08 5.36
C PRO A 167 -0.60 27.61 4.08
N ALA A 168 -1.16 28.83 4.11
CA ALA A 168 -1.76 29.44 2.93
C ALA A 168 -0.75 29.71 1.78
N GLN A 169 0.53 29.78 2.08
CA GLN A 169 1.63 30.06 1.13
C GLN A 169 2.27 28.78 0.59
N LEU A 170 1.73 27.60 0.92
CA LEU A 170 2.29 26.30 0.58
C LEU A 170 1.44 25.56 -0.44
N SER A 171 2.10 24.83 -1.35
CA SER A 171 1.42 23.84 -2.19
C SER A 171 0.86 22.68 -1.38
N GLY A 172 -0.02 21.86 -1.96
CA GLY A 172 -0.56 20.65 -1.31
C GLY A 172 0.54 19.71 -0.82
N GLY A 173 1.52 19.42 -1.67
CA GLY A 173 2.66 18.57 -1.30
C GLY A 173 3.54 19.16 -0.20
N GLN A 174 3.76 20.48 -0.19
CA GLN A 174 4.47 21.16 0.89
C GLN A 174 3.70 21.07 2.21
N LYS A 175 2.38 21.26 2.20
CA LYS A 175 1.53 21.05 3.39
C LYS A 175 1.64 19.63 3.92
N GLN A 176 1.65 18.64 3.02
CA GLN A 176 1.82 17.24 3.40
C GLN A 176 3.18 16.98 4.04
N ARG A 177 4.25 17.52 3.49
CA ARG A 177 5.59 17.44 4.07
C ARG A 177 5.68 18.06 5.47
N VAL A 178 4.96 19.17 5.74
CA VAL A 178 4.82 19.71 7.09
C VAL A 178 4.08 18.76 8.01
N GLY A 179 3.00 18.12 7.53
CA GLY A 179 2.25 17.08 8.24
C GLY A 179 3.13 15.89 8.62
N ILE A 180 3.97 15.41 7.68
CA ILE A 180 4.95 14.33 7.90
C ILE A 180 5.97 14.75 8.97
N ALA A 181 6.60 15.93 8.84
CA ALA A 181 7.57 16.42 9.84
C ALA A 181 6.94 16.51 11.23
N ARG A 182 5.71 17.01 11.35
CA ARG A 182 4.97 17.08 12.61
C ARG A 182 4.67 15.70 13.19
N ALA A 183 4.33 14.71 12.36
CA ALA A 183 4.06 13.35 12.79
C ALA A 183 5.31 12.64 13.32
N LEU A 184 6.50 13.01 12.83
CA LEU A 184 7.79 12.40 13.20
C LEU A 184 8.45 13.06 14.44
N VAL A 185 7.89 14.13 14.97
CA VAL A 185 8.58 15.00 15.94
C VAL A 185 8.94 14.33 17.28
N HIS A 186 8.20 13.29 17.67
CA HIS A 186 8.43 12.49 18.87
C HIS A 186 9.21 11.18 18.62
N ASP A 187 9.86 11.02 17.48
CA ASP A 187 10.52 9.78 17.07
C ASP A 187 9.60 8.55 17.19
N PRO A 188 8.43 8.58 16.50
CA PRO A 188 7.45 7.52 16.63
C PRO A 188 8.02 6.18 16.11
N GLN A 189 7.42 5.08 16.57
CA GLN A 189 7.71 3.73 16.08
C GLN A 189 6.67 3.28 15.04
N ILE A 190 5.49 3.89 15.05
CA ILE A 190 4.40 3.62 14.13
C ILE A 190 3.95 4.94 13.49
N LEU A 191 3.72 4.94 12.18
CA LEU A 191 3.16 6.05 11.44
C LEU A 191 1.85 5.62 10.79
N LEU A 192 0.77 6.27 11.18
CA LEU A 192 -0.56 6.05 10.62
C LEU A 192 -0.83 7.08 9.52
N CYS A 193 -1.18 6.63 8.33
CA CYS A 193 -1.47 7.46 7.17
C CYS A 193 -2.93 7.26 6.74
N ASP A 194 -3.80 8.19 7.12
CA ASP A 194 -5.23 8.17 6.74
C ASP A 194 -5.41 9.00 5.47
N GLU A 195 -5.43 8.34 4.29
CA GLU A 195 -5.56 8.93 2.95
C GLU A 195 -4.57 10.08 2.67
N ALA A 196 -3.31 9.87 3.03
CA ALA A 196 -2.27 10.90 3.03
C ALA A 196 -1.94 11.51 1.65
N THR A 197 -2.37 10.91 0.55
CA THR A 197 -2.07 11.36 -0.83
C THR A 197 -3.30 11.78 -1.63
N SER A 198 -4.52 11.52 -1.13
CA SER A 198 -5.77 11.67 -1.89
C SER A 198 -6.07 13.11 -2.41
N ALA A 199 -5.41 14.12 -1.86
CA ALA A 199 -5.58 15.53 -2.25
C ALA A 199 -4.39 16.07 -3.09
N LEU A 200 -3.52 15.19 -3.59
CA LEU A 200 -2.30 15.54 -4.30
C LEU A 200 -2.39 15.12 -5.77
N ASP A 201 -1.64 15.81 -6.62
CA ASP A 201 -1.43 15.39 -8.01
C ASP A 201 -0.50 14.16 -8.08
N PRO A 202 -0.47 13.41 -9.19
CA PRO A 202 0.31 12.17 -9.30
C PRO A 202 1.81 12.33 -9.07
N GLU A 203 2.43 13.42 -9.56
CA GLU A 203 3.86 13.67 -9.40
C GLU A 203 4.21 13.95 -7.94
N THR A 204 3.39 14.79 -7.29
CA THR A 204 3.52 15.09 -5.86
C THR A 204 3.30 13.82 -5.03
N THR A 205 2.31 12.97 -5.38
CA THR A 205 2.06 11.68 -4.73
C THR A 205 3.32 10.81 -4.76
N GLN A 206 3.94 10.61 -5.93
CA GLN A 206 5.17 9.82 -6.05
C GLN A 206 6.32 10.39 -5.20
N SER A 207 6.45 11.72 -5.15
CA SER A 207 7.44 12.40 -4.31
C SER A 207 7.21 12.15 -2.80
N ILE A 208 5.95 12.15 -2.34
CA ILE A 208 5.59 11.85 -0.95
C ILE A 208 5.80 10.37 -0.63
N LEU A 209 5.44 9.45 -1.53
CA LEU A 209 5.68 8.01 -1.35
C LEU A 209 7.18 7.69 -1.27
N GLY A 210 7.99 8.32 -2.12
CA GLY A 210 9.45 8.21 -2.05
C GLY A 210 10.00 8.65 -0.69
N LEU A 211 9.52 9.79 -0.17
CA LEU A 211 9.88 10.28 1.15
C LEU A 211 9.45 9.31 2.28
N LEU A 212 8.23 8.77 2.23
CA LEU A 212 7.76 7.81 3.23
C LEU A 212 8.58 6.51 3.20
N ARG A 213 8.95 6.02 2.01
CA ARG A 213 9.83 4.85 1.85
C ARG A 213 11.22 5.11 2.42
N GLU A 214 11.80 6.28 2.15
CA GLU A 214 13.09 6.68 2.71
C GLU A 214 13.05 6.74 4.24
N ILE A 215 11.99 7.32 4.82
CA ILE A 215 11.77 7.40 6.26
C ILE A 215 11.61 5.99 6.87
N ASN A 216 10.80 5.12 6.25
CA ASN A 216 10.62 3.74 6.69
C ASN A 216 11.98 3.00 6.74
N GLN A 217 12.75 3.05 5.66
CA GLN A 217 14.04 2.36 5.56
C GLN A 217 15.09 2.90 6.53
N ARG A 218 15.17 4.24 6.71
CA ARG A 218 16.18 4.86 7.58
C ARG A 218 15.87 4.71 9.05
N LEU A 219 14.59 4.75 9.43
CA LEU A 219 14.16 4.77 10.83
C LEU A 219 13.60 3.43 11.31
N GLY A 220 13.44 2.43 10.45
CA GLY A 220 12.78 1.16 10.77
C GLY A 220 11.32 1.36 11.20
N LEU A 221 10.67 2.41 10.70
CA LEU A 221 9.34 2.85 11.10
C LEU A 221 8.26 1.94 10.53
N THR A 222 7.38 1.41 11.35
CA THR A 222 6.19 0.69 10.86
C THR A 222 5.18 1.70 10.32
N ILE A 223 4.75 1.54 9.06
CA ILE A 223 3.78 2.44 8.44
C ILE A 223 2.48 1.68 8.20
N VAL A 224 1.35 2.24 8.63
CA VAL A 224 0.01 1.73 8.32
C VAL A 224 -0.70 2.75 7.44
N LEU A 225 -1.01 2.37 6.21
CA LEU A 225 -1.51 3.27 5.17
C LEU A 225 -2.93 2.90 4.75
N ILE A 226 -3.84 3.87 4.79
CA ILE A 226 -5.15 3.77 4.15
C ILE A 226 -5.15 4.57 2.86
N THR A 227 -5.60 3.98 1.77
CA THR A 227 -5.85 4.67 0.51
C THR A 227 -6.90 3.94 -0.31
N HIS A 228 -7.51 4.64 -1.25
CA HIS A 228 -8.33 4.08 -2.32
C HIS A 228 -7.55 4.02 -3.65
N GLU A 229 -6.31 4.49 -3.68
CA GLU A 229 -5.43 4.46 -4.85
C GLU A 229 -4.59 3.18 -4.85
N MET A 230 -4.95 2.20 -5.68
CA MET A 230 -4.27 0.90 -5.73
C MET A 230 -2.81 1.03 -6.17
N ALA A 231 -2.48 2.01 -7.01
CA ALA A 231 -1.10 2.30 -7.41
C ALA A 231 -0.22 2.65 -6.21
N VAL A 232 -0.75 3.41 -5.23
CA VAL A 232 -0.03 3.74 -3.99
C VAL A 232 0.29 2.48 -3.19
N ILE A 233 -0.66 1.55 -3.04
CA ILE A 233 -0.43 0.27 -2.35
C ILE A 233 0.66 -0.53 -3.04
N ARG A 234 0.55 -0.67 -4.37
CA ARG A 234 1.52 -1.39 -5.19
C ARG A 234 2.95 -0.84 -5.02
N ASP A 235 3.05 0.48 -4.98
CA ASP A 235 4.34 1.15 -5.02
C ASP A 235 5.07 1.14 -3.67
N ILE A 236 4.37 1.16 -2.52
CA ILE A 236 5.03 1.34 -1.23
C ILE A 236 4.79 0.20 -0.23
N CYS A 237 3.66 -0.51 -0.29
CA CYS A 237 3.29 -1.46 0.75
C CYS A 237 3.98 -2.82 0.57
N ASP A 238 4.33 -3.47 1.69
CA ASP A 238 4.85 -4.84 1.72
C ASP A 238 3.69 -5.85 1.70
N ARG A 239 2.69 -5.62 2.55
CA ARG A 239 1.47 -6.42 2.65
C ARG A 239 0.23 -5.54 2.62
N VAL A 240 -0.89 -6.14 2.27
CA VAL A 240 -2.17 -5.46 2.17
C VAL A 240 -3.28 -6.30 2.81
N VAL A 241 -4.27 -5.63 3.39
CA VAL A 241 -5.54 -6.21 3.80
C VAL A 241 -6.68 -5.54 3.05
N VAL A 242 -7.62 -6.34 2.58
CA VAL A 242 -8.87 -5.90 1.94
C VAL A 242 -10.00 -5.99 2.94
N LEU A 243 -10.66 -4.86 3.19
CA LEU A 243 -11.83 -4.78 4.05
C LEU A 243 -13.12 -4.63 3.26
N GLU A 244 -14.14 -5.38 3.65
CA GLU A 244 -15.50 -5.23 3.18
C GLU A 244 -16.49 -5.35 4.35
N HIS A 245 -17.41 -4.38 4.48
CA HIS A 245 -18.42 -4.37 5.53
C HIS A 245 -17.85 -4.67 6.94
N GLY A 246 -16.70 -4.08 7.27
CA GLY A 246 -16.04 -4.24 8.56
C GLY A 246 -15.37 -5.59 8.79
N ARG A 247 -15.18 -6.42 7.78
CA ARG A 247 -14.52 -7.73 7.84
C ARG A 247 -13.27 -7.75 6.97
N VAL A 248 -12.28 -8.53 7.37
CA VAL A 248 -11.16 -8.91 6.49
C VAL A 248 -11.68 -9.95 5.50
N VAL A 249 -11.56 -9.67 4.21
CA VAL A 249 -11.97 -10.61 3.14
C VAL A 249 -10.78 -11.20 2.41
N GLU A 250 -9.65 -10.50 2.39
CA GLU A 250 -8.39 -10.99 1.83
C GLU A 250 -7.21 -10.27 2.47
N GLN A 251 -6.07 -10.94 2.62
CA GLN A 251 -4.81 -10.35 3.08
C GLN A 251 -3.62 -11.14 2.58
N GLY A 252 -2.51 -10.47 2.36
CA GLY A 252 -1.27 -11.11 1.92
C GLY A 252 -0.21 -10.12 1.48
N PRO A 253 0.93 -10.59 0.98
CA PRO A 253 1.90 -9.78 0.26
C PRO A 253 1.22 -9.04 -0.90
N VAL A 254 1.67 -7.83 -1.19
CA VAL A 254 1.04 -7.03 -2.24
C VAL A 254 1.11 -7.74 -3.60
N TRP A 255 2.26 -8.37 -3.94
CA TRP A 255 2.40 -9.10 -5.19
C TRP A 255 1.37 -10.25 -5.33
N GLU A 256 1.04 -10.95 -4.23
CA GLU A 256 0.12 -12.08 -4.26
C GLU A 256 -1.33 -11.60 -4.45
N VAL A 257 -1.78 -10.65 -3.61
CA VAL A 257 -3.15 -10.10 -3.68
C VAL A 257 -3.40 -9.39 -5.01
N PHE A 258 -2.38 -8.71 -5.57
CA PHE A 258 -2.51 -8.01 -6.86
C PHE A 258 -2.38 -8.94 -8.06
N GLY A 259 -1.54 -9.97 -7.96
CA GLY A 259 -1.32 -10.93 -9.05
C GLY A 259 -2.42 -11.97 -9.19
N ASN A 260 -3.02 -12.37 -8.06
CA ASN A 260 -4.03 -13.43 -8.04
C ASN A 260 -5.11 -13.17 -6.97
N PRO A 261 -5.90 -12.08 -7.09
CA PRO A 261 -6.94 -11.76 -6.12
C PRO A 261 -8.00 -12.87 -6.06
N GLN A 262 -8.29 -13.36 -4.85
CA GLN A 262 -9.22 -14.46 -4.64
C GLN A 262 -10.64 -13.95 -4.41
N HIS A 263 -10.80 -12.89 -3.62
CA HIS A 263 -12.10 -12.37 -3.27
C HIS A 263 -12.66 -11.42 -4.34
N GLU A 264 -13.97 -11.45 -4.60
CA GLU A 264 -14.62 -10.62 -5.63
C GLU A 264 -14.43 -9.11 -5.42
N VAL A 265 -14.38 -8.68 -4.17
CA VAL A 265 -14.09 -7.28 -3.83
C VAL A 265 -12.68 -6.89 -4.24
N SER A 266 -11.69 -7.75 -3.99
CA SER A 266 -10.30 -7.54 -4.42
C SER A 266 -10.21 -7.45 -5.93
N LYS A 267 -10.84 -8.39 -6.66
CA LYS A 267 -10.91 -8.35 -8.13
C LYS A 267 -11.51 -7.02 -8.62
N THR A 268 -12.60 -6.59 -8.01
CA THR A 268 -13.27 -5.32 -8.39
C THR A 268 -12.39 -4.09 -8.10
N LEU A 269 -11.71 -4.06 -6.95
CA LEU A 269 -10.83 -2.94 -6.58
C LEU A 269 -9.59 -2.86 -7.47
N LEU A 270 -9.07 -4.02 -7.90
CA LEU A 270 -7.88 -4.12 -8.73
C LEU A 270 -8.16 -4.08 -10.23
N ALA A 271 -9.43 -4.24 -10.65
CA ALA A 271 -9.84 -4.20 -12.06
C ALA A 271 -9.33 -2.97 -12.83
N PRO A 272 -9.29 -1.74 -12.28
CA PRO A 272 -8.74 -0.59 -12.98
C PRO A 272 -7.25 -0.68 -13.31
N LEU A 273 -6.49 -1.51 -12.60
CA LEU A 273 -5.07 -1.78 -12.88
C LEU A 273 -4.87 -2.89 -13.92
N GLN A 274 -5.89 -3.71 -14.15
CA GLN A 274 -5.84 -4.75 -15.15
C GLN A 274 -6.20 -4.16 -16.51
N HIS A 275 -5.49 -4.59 -17.54
CA HIS A 275 -5.79 -4.17 -18.90
C HIS A 275 -7.08 -4.84 -19.37
N ALA A 276 -8.19 -4.10 -19.33
CA ALA A 276 -9.44 -4.55 -19.96
C ALA A 276 -9.22 -4.76 -21.47
N LEU A 277 -10.02 -5.64 -22.06
CA LEU A 277 -10.03 -5.80 -23.52
C LEU A 277 -10.41 -4.47 -24.18
N PRO A 278 -9.63 -3.97 -25.17
CA PRO A 278 -10.00 -2.78 -25.92
C PRO A 278 -11.39 -2.94 -26.54
N GLU A 279 -12.22 -1.90 -26.48
CA GLU A 279 -13.58 -1.94 -27.06
C GLU A 279 -13.58 -2.31 -28.54
N GLU A 280 -12.60 -1.80 -29.29
CA GLU A 280 -12.39 -2.13 -30.69
C GLU A 280 -12.14 -3.64 -30.93
N LEU A 281 -11.43 -4.27 -29.98
CA LEU A 281 -11.17 -5.70 -30.05
C LEU A 281 -12.40 -6.49 -29.60
N GLN A 282 -13.12 -6.07 -28.57
CA GLN A 282 -14.34 -6.73 -28.10
C GLN A 282 -15.38 -6.84 -29.21
N SER A 283 -15.58 -5.78 -30.00
CA SER A 283 -16.55 -5.74 -31.10
C SER A 283 -16.21 -6.67 -32.28
N ARG A 284 -14.93 -7.07 -32.40
CA ARG A 284 -14.41 -7.93 -33.49
C ARG A 284 -14.16 -9.36 -33.04
N LEU A 285 -14.29 -9.67 -31.75
CA LEU A 285 -14.11 -11.03 -31.24
C LEU A 285 -15.28 -11.92 -31.59
N SER A 286 -14.96 -13.13 -32.04
CA SER A 286 -15.92 -14.20 -32.25
C SER A 286 -15.50 -15.48 -31.51
N ALA A 287 -16.49 -16.27 -31.05
CA ALA A 287 -16.22 -17.54 -30.38
C ALA A 287 -15.64 -18.62 -31.29
N GLN A 288 -15.84 -18.48 -32.60
CA GLN A 288 -15.34 -19.41 -33.60
C GLN A 288 -14.60 -18.66 -34.73
N PRO A 289 -13.63 -19.28 -35.40
CA PRO A 289 -12.93 -18.64 -36.51
C PRO A 289 -13.89 -18.38 -37.67
N GLN A 290 -13.99 -17.13 -38.12
CA GLN A 290 -14.86 -16.73 -39.23
C GLN A 290 -14.18 -16.88 -40.60
N SER A 291 -12.85 -17.04 -40.62
CA SER A 291 -12.05 -17.23 -41.83
C SER A 291 -10.81 -18.08 -41.53
N ALA A 292 -10.15 -18.58 -42.58
CA ALA A 292 -8.89 -19.34 -42.45
C ALA A 292 -7.75 -18.47 -41.87
N ASP A 293 -7.84 -17.13 -42.02
CA ASP A 293 -6.84 -16.18 -41.55
C ASP A 293 -7.19 -15.59 -40.17
N ALA A 294 -8.28 -16.06 -39.53
CA ALA A 294 -8.68 -15.58 -38.19
C ALA A 294 -7.58 -15.85 -37.18
N ALA A 295 -7.17 -14.80 -36.45
CA ALA A 295 -6.18 -14.92 -35.41
C ALA A 295 -6.82 -15.40 -34.10
N LEU A 296 -6.25 -16.45 -33.50
CA LEU A 296 -6.60 -16.86 -32.13
C LEU A 296 -6.10 -15.83 -31.15
N VAL A 297 -6.97 -15.37 -30.24
CA VAL A 297 -6.62 -14.43 -29.18
C VAL A 297 -6.49 -15.18 -27.86
N LEU A 298 -5.28 -15.13 -27.28
CA LEU A 298 -4.95 -15.70 -26.00
C LEU A 298 -4.71 -14.58 -24.98
N ARG A 299 -5.28 -14.73 -23.78
CA ARG A 299 -4.90 -13.96 -22.58
C ARG A 299 -3.93 -14.79 -21.78
N VAL A 300 -2.74 -14.25 -21.55
CA VAL A 300 -1.65 -14.88 -20.81
C VAL A 300 -1.39 -14.05 -19.58
N GLN A 301 -1.48 -14.64 -18.38
CA GLN A 301 -1.30 -13.94 -17.11
C GLN A 301 -0.11 -14.49 -16.33
N PHE A 302 0.65 -13.54 -15.77
CA PHE A 302 1.74 -13.77 -14.83
C PHE A 302 1.29 -13.27 -13.45
N THR A 303 1.18 -14.19 -12.49
CA THR A 303 0.62 -13.90 -11.15
C THR A 303 1.69 -13.65 -10.08
N GLY A 304 2.97 -13.68 -10.47
CA GLY A 304 4.09 -13.50 -9.53
C GLY A 304 4.48 -14.75 -8.75
N SER A 305 3.74 -15.86 -8.87
CA SER A 305 4.04 -17.09 -8.13
C SER A 305 5.26 -17.86 -8.64
N ALA A 306 5.72 -17.59 -9.87
CA ALA A 306 6.98 -18.12 -10.37
C ALA A 306 8.17 -17.30 -9.86
N THR A 307 9.24 -18.01 -9.50
CA THR A 307 10.50 -17.38 -9.06
C THR A 307 11.33 -16.81 -10.21
N ASP A 308 11.12 -17.36 -11.42
CA ASP A 308 11.88 -17.01 -12.61
C ASP A 308 11.19 -15.90 -13.40
N GLU A 309 11.99 -15.15 -14.16
CA GLU A 309 11.49 -14.17 -15.11
C GLU A 309 10.69 -14.86 -16.24
N PRO A 310 9.55 -14.26 -16.68
CA PRO A 310 8.83 -14.77 -17.84
C PRO A 310 9.71 -14.77 -19.09
N ASP A 311 9.98 -15.92 -19.63
CA ASP A 311 10.67 -16.06 -20.92
C ASP A 311 9.67 -15.88 -22.07
N LEU A 312 9.50 -14.63 -22.50
CA LEU A 312 8.59 -14.28 -23.58
C LEU A 312 9.04 -14.87 -24.93
N ALA A 313 10.35 -15.05 -25.12
CA ALA A 313 10.86 -15.64 -26.37
C ALA A 313 10.48 -17.12 -26.46
N ALA A 314 10.65 -17.87 -25.37
CA ALA A 314 10.22 -19.26 -25.29
C ALA A 314 8.69 -19.39 -25.39
N LEU A 315 7.91 -18.54 -24.74
CA LEU A 315 6.45 -18.48 -24.86
C LEU A 315 6.02 -18.29 -26.32
N PHE A 316 6.58 -17.32 -27.03
CA PHE A 316 6.23 -17.04 -28.41
C PHE A 316 6.68 -18.18 -29.33
N GLY A 317 7.84 -18.77 -29.08
CA GLY A 317 8.32 -19.95 -29.79
C GLY A 317 7.41 -21.17 -29.62
N ALA A 318 6.91 -21.40 -28.39
CA ALA A 318 6.00 -22.52 -28.11
C ALA A 318 4.63 -22.40 -28.79
N LEU A 319 4.14 -21.16 -28.96
CA LEU A 319 2.89 -20.93 -29.69
C LEU A 319 3.00 -21.25 -31.18
N GLY A 320 4.16 -21.05 -31.77
CA GLY A 320 4.37 -21.24 -33.20
C GLY A 320 3.55 -20.26 -34.07
N GLY A 321 3.74 -20.30 -35.38
CA GLY A 321 3.08 -19.36 -36.27
C GLY A 321 3.55 -17.90 -36.04
N ARG A 322 2.69 -16.92 -36.39
CA ARG A 322 2.97 -15.50 -36.21
C ARG A 322 2.23 -15.00 -34.98
N VAL A 323 2.98 -14.62 -33.96
CA VAL A 323 2.45 -14.05 -32.71
C VAL A 323 2.54 -12.53 -32.75
N ARG A 324 1.45 -11.82 -32.42
CA ARG A 324 1.39 -10.37 -32.26
C ARG A 324 0.93 -10.04 -30.85
N LEU A 325 1.62 -9.15 -30.16
CA LEU A 325 1.13 -8.53 -28.94
C LEU A 325 0.06 -7.49 -29.32
N LEU A 326 -1.16 -7.70 -28.86
CA LEU A 326 -2.27 -6.76 -29.03
C LEU A 326 -2.28 -5.72 -27.91
N GLN A 327 -2.06 -6.15 -26.66
CA GLN A 327 -2.06 -5.29 -25.49
C GLN A 327 -1.35 -5.99 -24.33
N GLY A 328 -0.90 -5.22 -23.35
CA GLY A 328 -0.44 -5.71 -22.05
C GLY A 328 1.03 -5.42 -21.78
N GLY A 329 1.46 -5.88 -20.63
CA GLY A 329 2.81 -5.72 -20.12
C GLY A 329 3.04 -6.61 -18.92
N VAL A 330 4.31 -6.74 -18.53
CA VAL A 330 4.75 -7.41 -17.31
C VAL A 330 5.53 -6.40 -16.50
N GLU A 331 5.13 -6.20 -15.25
CA GLU A 331 5.78 -5.31 -14.28
C GLU A 331 6.36 -6.15 -13.14
N ARG A 332 7.19 -5.51 -12.30
CA ARG A 332 7.69 -6.15 -11.10
C ARG A 332 7.08 -5.50 -9.86
N ILE A 333 6.46 -6.32 -9.01
CA ILE A 333 6.02 -5.92 -7.68
C ILE A 333 6.81 -6.77 -6.68
N GLN A 334 7.59 -6.12 -5.83
CA GLN A 334 8.42 -6.78 -4.81
C GLN A 334 9.36 -7.88 -5.38
N GLY A 335 9.83 -7.69 -6.62
CA GLY A 335 10.68 -8.67 -7.31
C GLY A 335 9.92 -9.76 -8.07
N HIS A 336 8.62 -9.88 -7.89
CA HIS A 336 7.76 -10.83 -8.60
C HIS A 336 7.26 -10.24 -9.93
N ALA A 337 7.27 -11.04 -10.99
CA ALA A 337 6.78 -10.64 -12.31
C ALA A 337 5.27 -10.83 -12.39
N LEU A 338 4.54 -9.72 -12.50
CA LEU A 338 3.08 -9.69 -12.61
C LEU A 338 2.66 -8.99 -13.89
N GLY A 339 1.61 -9.48 -14.52
CA GLY A 339 1.06 -8.82 -15.69
C GLY A 339 0.18 -9.69 -16.54
N GLN A 340 -0.27 -9.10 -17.63
CA GLN A 340 -1.15 -9.76 -18.60
C GLN A 340 -0.72 -9.37 -20.00
N LEU A 341 -0.66 -10.37 -20.89
CA LEU A 341 -0.46 -10.18 -22.31
C LEU A 341 -1.69 -10.67 -23.07
N LEU A 342 -2.14 -9.89 -24.02
CA LEU A 342 -3.14 -10.27 -25.00
C LEU A 342 -2.43 -10.53 -26.33
N LEU A 343 -2.39 -11.78 -26.75
CA LEU A 343 -1.63 -12.25 -27.92
C LEU A 343 -2.57 -12.71 -29.02
N ALA A 344 -2.32 -12.27 -30.25
CA ALA A 344 -2.97 -12.82 -31.46
C ALA A 344 -2.02 -13.78 -32.14
N VAL A 345 -2.48 -15.01 -32.43
CA VAL A 345 -1.72 -16.07 -33.04
C VAL A 345 -2.36 -16.44 -34.38
N THR A 346 -1.58 -16.36 -35.47
CA THR A 346 -2.02 -16.75 -36.85
C THR A 346 -1.07 -17.78 -37.45
N GLY A 347 -1.58 -18.60 -38.35
CA GLY A 347 -0.77 -19.58 -39.09
C GLY A 347 -0.20 -20.71 -38.22
N ALA A 348 -0.69 -20.91 -37.01
CA ALA A 348 -0.33 -22.06 -36.20
C ALA A 348 -1.08 -23.31 -36.68
N SER A 349 -0.38 -24.44 -36.77
CA SER A 349 -0.98 -25.75 -37.16
C SER A 349 -1.70 -26.45 -35.99
N ALA A 350 -1.58 -25.92 -34.79
CA ALA A 350 -2.14 -26.48 -33.54
C ALA A 350 -3.54 -25.92 -33.25
N SER A 351 -4.39 -26.70 -32.59
CA SER A 351 -5.71 -26.23 -32.10
C SER A 351 -5.58 -25.19 -31.01
N ALA A 352 -6.65 -24.41 -30.77
CA ALA A 352 -6.69 -23.41 -29.68
C ALA A 352 -6.34 -24.02 -28.32
N GLU A 353 -6.86 -25.21 -28.01
CA GLU A 353 -6.56 -25.90 -26.75
C GLU A 353 -5.10 -26.37 -26.66
N GLN A 354 -4.51 -26.85 -27.79
CA GLN A 354 -3.09 -27.19 -27.80
C GLN A 354 -2.20 -25.95 -27.62
N LEU A 355 -2.57 -24.83 -28.24
CA LEU A 355 -1.85 -23.56 -28.05
C LEU A 355 -1.97 -23.04 -26.60
N ARG A 356 -3.16 -23.15 -26.00
CA ARG A 356 -3.37 -22.84 -24.60
C ARG A 356 -2.47 -23.69 -23.67
N GLN A 357 -2.43 -25.01 -23.90
CA GLN A 357 -1.58 -25.92 -23.10
C GLN A 357 -0.09 -25.64 -23.29
N ARG A 358 0.37 -25.29 -24.47
CA ARG A 358 1.77 -24.92 -24.71
C ARG A 358 2.12 -23.63 -23.97
N ALA A 359 1.26 -22.62 -24.05
CA ALA A 359 1.47 -21.34 -23.35
C ALA A 359 1.44 -21.52 -21.83
N SER A 360 0.64 -22.44 -21.27
CA SER A 360 0.55 -22.72 -19.83
C SER A 360 1.83 -23.31 -19.23
N GLN A 361 2.82 -23.69 -20.02
CA GLN A 361 4.15 -24.07 -19.54
C GLN A 361 5.00 -22.85 -19.18
N TRP A 362 4.65 -21.66 -19.67
CA TRP A 362 5.41 -20.41 -19.55
C TRP A 362 4.67 -19.32 -18.77
N ALA A 363 3.42 -19.55 -18.40
CA ALA A 363 2.59 -18.61 -17.67
C ALA A 363 1.63 -19.33 -16.72
N GLN A 364 1.24 -18.68 -15.65
CA GLN A 364 0.41 -19.27 -14.60
C GLN A 364 -1.06 -19.44 -15.05
N HIS A 365 -1.57 -18.48 -15.83
CA HIS A 365 -2.93 -18.54 -16.36
C HIS A 365 -2.94 -18.25 -17.86
N VAL A 366 -3.60 -19.12 -18.63
CA VAL A 366 -3.80 -18.92 -20.07
C VAL A 366 -5.25 -19.22 -20.43
N GLU A 367 -5.91 -18.24 -21.05
CA GLU A 367 -7.30 -18.31 -21.48
C GLU A 367 -7.42 -18.04 -22.97
N VAL A 368 -8.29 -18.81 -23.65
CA VAL A 368 -8.71 -18.51 -25.02
C VAL A 368 -9.82 -17.48 -24.98
N VAL A 369 -9.54 -16.26 -25.47
CA VAL A 369 -10.51 -15.14 -25.47
C VAL A 369 -11.47 -15.24 -26.66
N GLY A 370 -11.00 -15.74 -27.78
CA GLY A 370 -11.77 -15.87 -29.01
C GLY A 370 -10.90 -15.76 -30.26
N TYR A 371 -11.50 -15.37 -31.37
CA TYR A 371 -10.87 -15.16 -32.65
C TYR A 371 -11.14 -13.77 -33.20
N VAL A 372 -10.17 -13.18 -33.88
CA VAL A 372 -10.30 -11.87 -34.52
C VAL A 372 -9.82 -11.96 -35.99
N VAL A 373 -10.51 -11.23 -36.87
CA VAL A 373 -10.16 -11.09 -38.29
C VAL A 373 -9.48 -9.73 -38.52
#